data_395277a1ee27e5bd3400ea0e47fc65c9
#
_entry.id   395277a1ee27e5bd3400ea0e47fc65c9
#
_cell.length_a   1.000
_cell.length_b   1.000
_cell.length_c   1.000
_cell.angle_alpha   90.00
_cell.angle_beta   90.00
_cell.angle_gamma   90.00
#
_symmetry.space_group_name_H-M   'P 1'
#
loop_
_entity.id
_entity.type
_entity.pdbx_description
1 polymer ?
#
loop_
_entity_poly.entity_id
_entity_poly.type
_entity_poly.pdbx_seq_one_letter_code
_entity_poly.pdbx_strand_id
1 'polypeptide(L)'
;MKHILTILVAMLALGSYASEPFSADTIHEVKKSWMTRFLDYFNDANKNKKHKRFDFSVIGGPHYASDTKFGLGMVAAGLYRADVNDSILPPSNVSLFGDVSTVGFYMLGVRGNHLAPQGRYRIDYHLYFYSFPSDFWGMGFEMGDNDDNKSDMKRWQAQVEASFFIKVADNFYVGPMAAYDYVIGKQIERPELLQGMDKHTWNVGAGVSLVYDNRDNLTNPHRGIYLNIKQMFRPKFMGNDYAFSSTKFRFDAYQRLGKGTILAEDFGANLNFGNPSWGMMAELGGTSSMRGYYEGRYRDKHSLEATVELRQHVWKRNGIVVWAGAGTVFPKFSAMRSRQILPNAGVGYRWEFKKDVNVRLDYGFGKSGQSGFLFNINEAF
;
A
#
# COMPACT_ATOMS: atom_id res chain seq x y z
N MET A 1 -4.98 1.83 26.17
CA MET A 1 -6.32 1.28 25.87
C MET A 1 -7.45 2.25 26.20
N LYS A 2 -7.55 2.86 27.41
CA LYS A 2 -8.66 3.78 27.75
C LYS A 2 -8.81 5.00 26.82
N HIS A 3 -7.69 5.62 26.39
CA HIS A 3 -7.73 6.79 25.52
C HIS A 3 -8.10 6.48 24.05
N ILE A 4 -7.79 5.29 23.56
CA ILE A 4 -8.18 4.84 22.21
C ILE A 4 -9.68 4.61 22.14
N LEU A 5 -10.27 4.04 23.20
CA LEU A 5 -11.71 3.83 23.30
C LEU A 5 -12.47 5.18 23.35
N THR A 6 -11.90 6.19 24.00
CA THR A 6 -12.50 7.54 24.08
C THR A 6 -12.51 8.22 22.70
N ILE A 7 -11.48 8.06 21.88
CA ILE A 7 -11.42 8.60 20.51
C ILE A 7 -12.42 7.87 19.60
N LEU A 8 -12.55 6.55 19.75
CA LEU A 8 -13.52 5.74 18.98
C LEU A 8 -14.96 6.11 19.33
N VAL A 9 -15.25 6.32 20.62
CA VAL A 9 -16.59 6.76 21.09
C VAL A 9 -16.89 8.18 20.65
N ALA A 10 -15.90 9.09 20.61
CA ALA A 10 -16.06 10.44 20.08
C ALA A 10 -16.34 10.46 18.57
N MET A 11 -15.72 9.57 17.78
CA MET A 11 -16.01 9.43 16.35
C MET A 11 -17.41 8.83 16.09
N LEU A 12 -17.88 7.91 16.91
CA LEU A 12 -19.22 7.34 16.82
C LEU A 12 -20.32 8.34 17.24
N ALA A 13 -20.04 9.19 18.22
CA ALA A 13 -20.96 10.25 18.66
C ALA A 13 -21.11 11.38 17.62
N LEU A 14 -20.10 11.67 16.81
CA LEU A 14 -20.15 12.66 15.75
C LEU A 14 -21.03 12.23 14.56
N GLY A 15 -21.29 10.95 14.38
CA GLY A 15 -22.18 10.42 13.33
C GLY A 15 -23.67 10.55 13.61
N SER A 16 -24.07 10.83 14.86
CA SER A 16 -25.48 10.86 15.30
C SER A 16 -26.14 12.26 15.34
N TYR A 17 -25.38 13.32 15.13
CA TYR A 17 -25.90 14.70 15.25
C TYR A 17 -26.37 15.37 13.95
N ALA A 18 -26.49 14.64 12.84
CA ALA A 18 -26.91 15.23 11.58
C ALA A 18 -28.30 14.78 11.13
N SER A 19 -29.34 15.02 11.92
CA SER A 19 -30.73 14.95 11.41
C SER A 19 -31.74 15.60 12.33
N GLU A 20 -31.89 16.92 12.23
CA GLU A 20 -33.19 17.59 12.48
C GLU A 20 -33.41 18.67 11.41
N PRO A 21 -34.58 18.80 10.81
CA PRO A 21 -34.89 19.86 9.86
C PRO A 21 -35.19 21.15 10.61
N PHE A 22 -34.33 22.15 10.44
CA PHE A 22 -34.58 23.50 11.00
C PHE A 22 -35.33 24.33 9.95
N SER A 23 -36.44 24.95 10.41
CA SER A 23 -37.29 25.88 9.64
C SER A 23 -36.53 27.16 9.30
N ALA A 24 -36.78 27.67 8.08
CA ALA A 24 -36.26 28.94 7.61
C ALA A 24 -36.83 30.11 8.42
N ASP A 25 -35.96 30.88 9.05
CA ASP A 25 -35.97 32.36 9.01
C ASP A 25 -34.84 32.91 9.90
N THR A 26 -34.16 33.91 9.36
CA THR A 26 -33.07 34.74 9.89
C THR A 26 -31.69 34.38 9.43
N ILE A 27 -31.21 35.11 8.41
CA ILE A 27 -29.84 35.11 7.94
C ILE A 27 -28.95 35.81 8.97
N HIS A 28 -28.44 35.04 9.93
CA HIS A 28 -27.20 35.38 10.63
C HIS A 28 -26.08 34.53 10.01
N GLU A 29 -25.05 35.18 9.47
CA GLU A 29 -23.81 34.48 9.06
C GLU A 29 -23.23 33.73 10.28
N VAL A 30 -23.64 32.51 10.46
CA VAL A 30 -23.02 31.59 11.42
C VAL A 30 -21.61 31.37 10.97
N LYS A 31 -20.62 31.88 11.69
CA LYS A 31 -19.19 31.57 11.45
C LYS A 31 -19.06 30.05 11.43
N LYS A 32 -18.87 29.48 10.22
CA LYS A 32 -18.68 28.03 10.04
C LYS A 32 -17.56 27.55 10.97
N SER A 33 -17.86 26.55 11.79
CA SER A 33 -16.87 25.88 12.62
C SER A 33 -15.66 25.46 11.76
N TRP A 34 -14.46 25.40 12.33
CA TRP A 34 -13.27 24.90 11.65
C TRP A 34 -13.50 23.49 11.07
N MET A 35 -14.28 22.66 11.76
CA MET A 35 -14.66 21.32 11.32
C MET A 35 -15.59 21.38 10.09
N THR A 36 -16.54 22.33 10.05
CA THR A 36 -17.39 22.52 8.86
C THR A 36 -16.57 23.02 7.67
N ARG A 37 -15.62 23.93 7.89
CA ARG A 37 -14.68 24.38 6.84
C ARG A 37 -13.80 23.26 6.34
N PHE A 38 -13.34 22.40 7.24
CA PHE A 38 -12.56 21.20 6.90
C PHE A 38 -13.39 20.22 6.05
N LEU A 39 -14.62 19.93 6.45
CA LEU A 39 -15.53 19.06 5.68
C LEU A 39 -15.94 19.69 4.35
N ASP A 40 -16.20 21.01 4.31
CA ASP A 40 -16.52 21.74 3.08
C ASP A 40 -15.33 21.71 2.09
N TYR A 41 -14.09 21.87 2.55
CA TYR A 41 -12.90 21.73 1.71
C TYR A 41 -12.86 20.37 0.99
N PHE A 42 -13.17 19.29 1.70
CA PHE A 42 -13.22 17.96 1.11
C PHE A 42 -14.46 17.74 0.22
N ASN A 43 -15.60 18.34 0.55
CA ASN A 43 -16.78 18.31 -0.30
C ASN A 43 -16.55 19.10 -1.61
N ASP A 44 -15.85 20.22 -1.56
CA ASP A 44 -15.49 21.01 -2.74
C ASP A 44 -14.42 20.34 -3.60
N ALA A 45 -13.52 19.57 -3.01
CA ALA A 45 -12.57 18.72 -3.72
C ALA A 45 -13.30 17.60 -4.52
N ASN A 46 -14.54 17.27 -4.19
CA ASN A 46 -15.39 16.30 -4.89
C ASN A 46 -16.12 16.85 -6.12
N LYS A 47 -16.15 18.17 -6.30
CA LYS A 47 -16.80 18.75 -7.47
C LYS A 47 -15.99 18.48 -8.72
N ASN A 48 -16.58 17.76 -9.64
CA ASN A 48 -15.96 17.36 -10.90
C ASN A 48 -15.64 18.60 -11.77
N LYS A 49 -14.41 19.07 -11.72
CA LYS A 49 -13.95 20.24 -12.47
C LYS A 49 -13.50 19.81 -13.87
N LYS A 50 -14.48 19.44 -14.73
CA LYS A 50 -14.27 18.85 -16.08
C LYS A 50 -13.39 19.65 -17.05
N HIS A 51 -13.05 20.90 -16.76
CA HIS A 51 -12.36 21.79 -17.72
C HIS A 51 -11.01 22.33 -17.25
N LYS A 52 -10.40 21.80 -16.18
CA LYS A 52 -9.08 22.21 -15.78
C LYS A 52 -8.00 21.31 -16.42
N ARG A 53 -7.01 21.95 -17.06
CA ARG A 53 -5.82 21.27 -17.58
C ARG A 53 -5.00 20.62 -16.46
N PHE A 54 -5.06 21.19 -15.28
CA PHE A 54 -4.40 20.68 -14.07
C PHE A 54 -5.34 20.86 -12.86
N ASP A 55 -5.61 19.79 -12.14
CA ASP A 55 -6.38 19.81 -10.88
C ASP A 55 -5.50 19.29 -9.74
N PHE A 56 -5.36 20.10 -8.70
CA PHE A 56 -4.49 19.81 -7.57
C PHE A 56 -5.29 19.65 -6.29
N SER A 57 -4.96 18.62 -5.51
CA SER A 57 -5.56 18.37 -4.21
C SER A 57 -4.51 17.93 -3.19
N VAL A 58 -4.68 18.34 -1.95
CA VAL A 58 -3.86 17.86 -0.82
C VAL A 58 -4.76 17.08 0.10
N ILE A 59 -4.35 15.86 0.42
CA ILE A 59 -5.03 14.97 1.35
C ILE A 59 -4.00 14.51 2.36
N GLY A 60 -4.33 14.57 3.64
CA GLY A 60 -3.45 14.10 4.69
C GLY A 60 -4.22 13.80 5.96
N GLY A 61 -3.62 13.05 6.84
CA GLY A 61 -4.22 12.71 8.11
C GLY A 61 -3.34 11.82 8.95
N PRO A 62 -3.74 11.65 10.22
CA PRO A 62 -3.08 10.71 11.11
C PRO A 62 -3.32 9.28 10.64
N HIS A 63 -2.34 8.42 10.89
CA HIS A 63 -2.46 6.98 10.69
C HIS A 63 -1.80 6.24 11.85
N TYR A 64 -2.07 4.95 11.95
CA TYR A 64 -1.41 4.06 12.90
C TYR A 64 -1.15 2.70 12.25
N ALA A 65 0.04 2.19 12.45
CA ALA A 65 0.38 0.81 12.16
C ALA A 65 1.25 0.25 13.31
N SER A 66 1.23 -1.06 13.48
CA SER A 66 1.96 -1.69 14.60
C SER A 66 3.47 -1.50 14.53
N ASP A 67 4.01 -1.36 13.35
CA ASP A 67 5.42 -1.17 13.04
C ASP A 67 5.85 0.31 13.05
N THR A 68 5.06 1.22 12.46
CA THR A 68 5.36 2.66 12.42
C THR A 68 4.75 3.46 13.57
N LYS A 69 3.90 2.83 14.39
CA LYS A 69 3.12 3.47 15.47
C LYS A 69 2.24 4.61 14.95
N PHE A 70 2.14 5.69 15.70
CA PHE A 70 1.33 6.84 15.28
C PHE A 70 2.13 7.72 14.32
N GLY A 71 1.53 8.05 13.19
CA GLY A 71 2.15 8.89 12.17
C GLY A 71 1.19 9.92 11.58
N LEU A 72 1.76 10.83 10.80
CA LEU A 72 1.05 11.82 9.99
C LEU A 72 1.55 11.72 8.56
N GLY A 73 0.64 11.30 7.67
CA GLY A 73 0.91 11.21 6.24
C GLY A 73 0.20 12.33 5.47
N MET A 74 0.82 12.77 4.38
CA MET A 74 0.28 13.78 3.48
C MET A 74 0.57 13.45 2.03
N VAL A 75 -0.41 13.64 1.15
CA VAL A 75 -0.30 13.47 -0.30
C VAL A 75 -0.79 14.74 -1.00
N ALA A 76 0.06 15.34 -1.78
CA ALA A 76 -0.29 16.41 -2.72
C ALA A 76 -0.42 15.77 -4.11
N ALA A 77 -1.65 15.63 -4.59
CA ALA A 77 -1.96 14.97 -5.87
C ALA A 77 -2.38 15.98 -6.93
N GLY A 78 -1.77 15.89 -8.11
CA GLY A 78 -2.15 16.63 -9.31
C GLY A 78 -2.67 15.68 -10.37
N LEU A 79 -3.84 15.99 -10.93
CA LEU A 79 -4.38 15.35 -12.12
C LEU A 79 -4.23 16.27 -13.31
N TYR A 80 -3.72 15.77 -14.43
CA TYR A 80 -3.54 16.55 -15.65
C TYR A 80 -3.86 15.73 -16.90
N ARG A 81 -4.29 16.40 -17.96
CA ARG A 81 -4.56 15.78 -19.26
C ARG A 81 -3.50 16.21 -20.26
N ALA A 82 -2.88 15.25 -20.94
CA ALA A 82 -1.96 15.50 -22.05
C ALA A 82 -2.71 16.15 -23.24
N ASP A 83 -3.94 15.70 -23.50
CA ASP A 83 -4.87 16.31 -24.45
C ASP A 83 -6.20 16.62 -23.75
N VAL A 84 -6.59 17.90 -23.74
CA VAL A 84 -7.83 18.38 -23.11
C VAL A 84 -9.06 17.98 -23.94
N ASN A 85 -8.89 17.73 -25.23
CA ASN A 85 -9.97 17.36 -26.14
C ASN A 85 -10.26 15.85 -26.12
N ASP A 86 -9.34 15.03 -25.61
CA ASP A 86 -9.56 13.60 -25.42
C ASP A 86 -10.42 13.37 -24.17
N SER A 87 -11.72 13.24 -24.36
CA SER A 87 -12.69 13.01 -23.28
C SER A 87 -12.72 11.55 -22.78
N ILE A 88 -12.13 10.63 -23.52
CA ILE A 88 -12.13 9.18 -23.23
C ILE A 88 -10.93 8.83 -22.34
N LEU A 89 -9.80 9.47 -22.59
CA LEU A 89 -8.57 9.22 -21.84
C LEU A 89 -8.69 9.71 -20.40
N PRO A 90 -8.48 8.84 -19.37
CA PRO A 90 -8.39 9.28 -18.00
C PRO A 90 -7.22 10.26 -17.82
N PRO A 91 -7.30 11.17 -16.83
CA PRO A 91 -6.19 12.09 -16.57
C PRO A 91 -4.95 11.34 -16.09
N SER A 92 -3.80 11.81 -16.51
CA SER A 92 -2.51 11.48 -15.91
C SER A 92 -2.45 12.00 -14.48
N ASN A 93 -1.64 11.38 -13.63
CA ASN A 93 -1.48 11.84 -12.26
C ASN A 93 0.00 12.00 -11.87
N VAL A 94 0.23 12.91 -10.95
CA VAL A 94 1.47 13.03 -10.19
C VAL A 94 1.13 13.26 -8.73
N SER A 95 1.76 12.54 -7.84
CA SER A 95 1.55 12.68 -6.40
C SER A 95 2.88 12.82 -5.69
N LEU A 96 3.03 13.90 -4.93
CA LEU A 96 4.06 14.06 -3.91
C LEU A 96 3.49 13.56 -2.60
N PHE A 97 4.17 12.65 -1.92
CA PHE A 97 3.73 12.13 -0.63
C PHE A 97 4.85 12.19 0.39
N GLY A 98 4.46 12.44 1.62
CA GLY A 98 5.36 12.46 2.77
C GLY A 98 4.70 11.85 3.97
N ASP A 99 5.51 11.27 4.85
CA ASP A 99 5.07 10.63 6.07
C ASP A 99 6.11 10.77 7.17
N VAL A 100 5.64 10.96 8.40
CA VAL A 100 6.48 10.98 9.59
C VAL A 100 5.77 10.29 10.74
N SER A 101 6.50 9.58 11.60
CA SER A 101 5.93 8.88 12.73
C SER A 101 6.66 9.11 14.05
N THR A 102 5.98 8.75 15.14
CA THR A 102 6.49 8.90 16.51
C THR A 102 7.71 8.03 16.84
N VAL A 103 7.96 6.98 16.06
CA VAL A 103 9.16 6.13 16.20
C VAL A 103 10.33 6.58 15.34
N GLY A 104 10.23 7.74 14.66
CA GLY A 104 11.28 8.25 13.79
C GLY A 104 11.29 7.64 12.40
N PHE A 105 10.19 7.02 11.95
CA PHE A 105 9.96 6.76 10.53
C PHE A 105 9.72 8.07 9.81
N TYR A 106 10.33 8.23 8.66
CA TYR A 106 9.98 9.29 7.71
C TYR A 106 10.15 8.80 6.29
N MET A 107 9.26 9.25 5.43
CA MET A 107 9.23 8.94 4.02
C MET A 107 8.91 10.19 3.21
N LEU A 108 9.56 10.34 2.08
CA LEU A 108 9.23 11.34 1.07
C LEU A 108 9.31 10.67 -0.30
N GLY A 109 8.32 10.93 -1.15
CA GLY A 109 8.34 10.34 -2.48
C GLY A 109 7.45 11.03 -3.49
N VAL A 110 7.70 10.67 -4.74
CA VAL A 110 6.90 11.07 -5.91
C VAL A 110 6.49 9.81 -6.65
N ARG A 111 5.22 9.72 -6.98
CA ARG A 111 4.71 8.66 -7.86
C ARG A 111 3.68 9.21 -8.83
N GLY A 112 3.54 8.56 -9.95
CA GLY A 112 2.52 8.96 -10.90
C GLY A 112 2.50 8.11 -12.14
N ASN A 113 1.59 8.48 -13.02
CA ASN A 113 1.58 7.99 -14.39
C ASN A 113 1.38 9.12 -15.38
N HIS A 114 1.95 8.96 -16.54
CA HIS A 114 1.70 9.80 -17.71
C HIS A 114 1.02 8.95 -18.79
N LEU A 115 -0.18 9.35 -19.19
CA LEU A 115 -0.94 8.71 -20.26
C LEU A 115 -0.82 9.56 -21.52
N ALA A 116 -0.25 9.00 -22.58
CA ALA A 116 -0.18 9.64 -23.88
C ALA A 116 -1.58 9.70 -24.54
N PRO A 117 -1.82 10.62 -25.49
CA PRO A 117 -3.07 10.70 -26.23
C PRO A 117 -3.48 9.33 -26.81
N GLN A 118 -4.79 9.05 -26.82
CA GLN A 118 -5.40 7.77 -27.20
C GLN A 118 -5.02 6.57 -26.29
N GLY A 119 -4.34 6.79 -25.15
CA GLY A 119 -3.96 5.75 -24.20
C GLY A 119 -2.97 4.71 -24.76
N ARG A 120 -2.31 5.00 -25.89
CA ARG A 120 -1.42 4.05 -26.59
C ARG A 120 -0.14 3.78 -25.78
N TYR A 121 0.36 4.80 -25.10
CA TYR A 121 1.55 4.71 -24.25
C TYR A 121 1.22 5.19 -22.86
N ARG A 122 1.88 4.58 -21.87
CA ARG A 122 1.79 4.96 -20.46
C ARG A 122 3.18 4.86 -19.84
N ILE A 123 3.55 5.85 -19.05
CA ILE A 123 4.77 5.81 -18.24
C ILE A 123 4.32 5.80 -16.78
N ASP A 124 4.71 4.77 -16.04
CA ASP A 124 4.52 4.72 -14.60
C ASP A 124 5.88 4.96 -13.94
N TYR A 125 5.89 5.77 -12.90
CA TYR A 125 7.11 6.07 -12.16
C TYR A 125 6.83 6.21 -10.68
N HIS A 126 7.81 5.80 -9.87
CA HIS A 126 7.87 6.13 -8.47
C HIS A 126 9.32 6.31 -8.01
N LEU A 127 9.50 7.34 -7.19
CA LEU A 127 10.74 7.67 -6.52
C LEU A 127 10.41 7.85 -5.06
N TYR A 128 11.13 7.21 -4.16
CA TYR A 128 10.98 7.50 -2.75
C TYR A 128 12.27 7.27 -1.98
N PHE A 129 12.32 8.00 -0.89
CA PHE A 129 13.32 7.85 0.14
C PHE A 129 12.61 7.65 1.46
N TYR A 130 13.06 6.67 2.24
CA TYR A 130 12.57 6.48 3.59
C TYR A 130 13.67 6.10 4.57
N SER A 131 13.43 6.43 5.83
CA SER A 131 14.17 5.98 6.97
C SER A 131 13.21 5.25 7.91
N PHE A 132 13.47 4.00 8.17
CA PHE A 132 12.61 3.15 8.95
C PHE A 132 13.38 2.52 10.11
N PRO A 133 13.21 3.01 11.35
CA PRO A 133 13.59 2.27 12.55
C PRO A 133 12.72 1.02 12.61
N SER A 134 13.30 -0.13 12.39
CA SER A 134 12.60 -1.41 12.27
C SER A 134 13.25 -2.49 13.13
N ASP A 135 12.42 -3.39 13.57
CA ASP A 135 12.91 -4.64 14.13
C ASP A 135 13.40 -5.56 13.00
N PHE A 136 14.46 -6.30 13.24
CA PHE A 136 15.06 -7.23 12.29
C PHE A 136 15.35 -8.56 12.98
N TRP A 137 14.88 -9.66 12.40
CA TRP A 137 15.06 -11.01 12.95
C TRP A 137 16.09 -11.85 12.19
N GLY A 138 16.72 -11.28 11.16
CA GLY A 138 17.58 -12.02 10.23
C GLY A 138 16.80 -12.52 9.01
N MET A 139 17.39 -13.48 8.29
CA MET A 139 16.90 -14.01 7.02
C MET A 139 16.52 -15.47 7.17
N GLY A 140 15.40 -15.87 6.59
CA GLY A 140 14.80 -17.20 6.67
C GLY A 140 13.60 -17.25 7.60
N PHE A 141 12.69 -18.19 7.31
CA PHE A 141 11.46 -18.39 8.10
C PHE A 141 11.75 -18.62 9.57
N GLU A 142 12.66 -19.54 9.91
CA GLU A 142 12.96 -19.96 11.28
C GLU A 142 13.57 -18.79 12.11
N MET A 143 14.26 -17.87 11.44
CA MET A 143 14.79 -16.66 12.08
C MET A 143 13.64 -15.75 12.54
N GLY A 144 12.66 -15.51 11.67
CA GLY A 144 11.48 -14.71 11.98
C GLY A 144 10.52 -15.38 12.97
N ASP A 145 10.51 -16.71 13.05
CA ASP A 145 9.63 -17.47 13.94
C ASP A 145 10.16 -17.52 15.40
N ASN A 146 11.39 -17.09 15.66
CA ASN A 146 12.00 -17.01 16.99
C ASN A 146 12.11 -15.55 17.45
N ASP A 147 11.43 -15.22 18.56
CA ASP A 147 11.44 -13.88 19.16
C ASP A 147 12.83 -13.47 19.71
N ASP A 148 13.66 -14.42 20.11
CA ASP A 148 15.01 -14.16 20.62
C ASP A 148 15.94 -13.55 19.54
N ASN A 149 15.58 -13.68 18.26
CA ASN A 149 16.31 -13.07 17.16
C ASN A 149 15.97 -11.61 16.93
N LYS A 150 14.97 -11.08 17.62
CA LYS A 150 14.58 -9.67 17.50
C LYS A 150 15.77 -8.75 17.82
N SER A 151 16.04 -7.83 16.93
CA SER A 151 17.14 -6.86 17.02
C SER A 151 16.73 -5.53 16.41
N ASP A 152 17.12 -4.45 17.01
CA ASP A 152 16.90 -3.12 16.49
C ASP A 152 17.80 -2.82 15.29
N MET A 153 17.22 -2.22 14.26
CA MET A 153 17.94 -1.76 13.08
C MET A 153 17.28 -0.50 12.51
N LYS A 154 18.07 0.40 11.96
CA LYS A 154 17.57 1.52 11.17
C LYS A 154 17.85 1.29 9.70
N ARG A 155 16.80 1.07 8.90
CA ARG A 155 16.89 0.91 7.44
C ARG A 155 16.68 2.25 6.75
N TRP A 156 17.61 2.61 5.87
CA TRP A 156 17.44 3.69 4.92
C TRP A 156 17.35 3.11 3.53
N GLN A 157 16.41 3.58 2.75
CA GLN A 157 16.29 3.15 1.37
C GLN A 157 15.92 4.31 0.47
N ALA A 158 16.59 4.39 -0.67
CA ALA A 158 16.20 5.21 -1.81
C ALA A 158 15.84 4.28 -2.97
N GLN A 159 14.69 4.50 -3.57
CA GLN A 159 14.23 3.71 -4.71
C GLN A 159 13.77 4.62 -5.85
N VAL A 160 14.14 4.25 -7.05
CA VAL A 160 13.63 4.81 -8.31
C VAL A 160 13.18 3.64 -9.17
N GLU A 161 11.95 3.64 -9.63
CA GLU A 161 11.44 2.67 -10.60
C GLU A 161 10.65 3.41 -11.67
N ALA A 162 10.86 3.06 -12.93
CA ALA A 162 10.09 3.56 -14.06
C ALA A 162 9.75 2.42 -15.02
N SER A 163 8.54 2.45 -15.55
CA SER A 163 8.04 1.50 -16.56
C SER A 163 7.45 2.29 -17.73
N PHE A 164 7.82 1.91 -18.95
CA PHE A 164 7.23 2.45 -20.17
C PHE A 164 6.35 1.37 -20.79
N PHE A 165 5.05 1.60 -20.84
CA PHE A 165 4.06 0.65 -21.30
C PHE A 165 3.54 1.00 -22.68
N ILE A 166 3.31 -0.02 -23.48
CA ILE A 166 2.59 0.01 -24.75
C ILE A 166 1.27 -0.74 -24.56
N LYS A 167 0.16 -0.12 -24.97
CA LYS A 167 -1.15 -0.79 -24.97
C LYS A 167 -1.16 -1.84 -26.09
N VAL A 168 -1.33 -3.11 -25.72
CA VAL A 168 -1.36 -4.24 -26.67
C VAL A 168 -2.78 -4.77 -26.89
N ALA A 169 -3.66 -4.57 -25.90
CA ALA A 169 -5.10 -4.82 -25.99
C ALA A 169 -5.84 -3.92 -24.99
N ASP A 170 -7.17 -3.98 -24.96
CA ASP A 170 -7.93 -3.21 -23.97
C ASP A 170 -7.56 -3.64 -22.56
N ASN A 171 -7.27 -2.64 -21.71
CA ASN A 171 -6.82 -2.80 -20.33
C ASN A 171 -5.50 -3.57 -20.17
N PHE A 172 -4.80 -3.89 -21.25
CA PHE A 172 -3.60 -4.71 -21.23
C PHE A 172 -2.39 -3.95 -21.78
N TYR A 173 -1.37 -3.85 -20.95
CA TYR A 173 -0.15 -3.09 -21.19
C TYR A 173 1.07 -3.95 -20.93
N VAL A 174 2.09 -3.80 -21.76
CA VAL A 174 3.39 -4.45 -21.58
C VAL A 174 4.51 -3.48 -21.94
N GLY A 175 5.64 -3.59 -21.28
CA GLY A 175 6.79 -2.76 -21.65
C GLY A 175 8.00 -2.90 -20.76
N PRO A 176 9.13 -2.29 -21.16
CA PRO A 176 10.35 -2.28 -20.40
C PRO A 176 10.20 -1.50 -19.09
N MET A 177 11.00 -1.90 -18.11
CA MET A 177 11.13 -1.20 -16.84
C MET A 177 12.59 -1.14 -16.40
N ALA A 178 12.90 -0.14 -15.59
CA ALA A 178 14.19 0.03 -14.94
C ALA A 178 13.99 0.39 -13.48
N ALA A 179 14.89 -0.06 -12.62
CA ALA A 179 14.86 0.26 -11.20
C ALA A 179 16.26 0.46 -10.63
N TYR A 180 16.33 1.34 -9.64
CA TYR A 180 17.47 1.56 -8.79
C TYR A 180 17.02 1.54 -7.35
N ASP A 181 17.66 0.69 -6.54
CA ASP A 181 17.43 0.58 -5.11
C ASP A 181 18.77 0.73 -4.37
N TYR A 182 18.87 1.66 -3.46
CA TYR A 182 19.97 1.81 -2.54
C TYR A 182 19.50 1.57 -1.12
N VAL A 183 20.05 0.56 -0.46
CA VAL A 183 19.62 0.12 0.88
C VAL A 183 20.80 0.18 1.84
N ILE A 184 20.60 0.79 3.00
CA ILE A 184 21.58 0.86 4.10
C ILE A 184 20.94 0.39 5.39
N GLY A 185 21.58 -0.56 6.08
CA GLY A 185 21.33 -0.88 7.46
C GLY A 185 22.24 -0.06 8.38
N LYS A 186 21.66 0.79 9.21
CA LYS A 186 22.37 1.58 10.24
C LYS A 186 21.96 1.12 11.62
N GLN A 187 22.81 1.38 12.63
CA GLN A 187 22.52 1.10 14.03
C GLN A 187 22.02 -0.34 14.24
N ILE A 188 22.67 -1.30 13.56
CA ILE A 188 22.33 -2.71 13.64
C ILE A 188 22.89 -3.23 14.96
N GLU A 189 22.03 -3.59 15.89
CA GLU A 189 22.40 -4.10 17.19
C GLU A 189 23.07 -5.49 17.09
N ARG A 190 22.56 -6.35 16.20
CA ARG A 190 23.05 -7.71 15.97
C ARG A 190 23.48 -7.91 14.52
N PRO A 191 24.68 -7.46 14.12
CA PRO A 191 25.15 -7.52 12.74
C PRO A 191 25.36 -8.96 12.23
N GLU A 192 25.50 -9.95 13.08
CA GLU A 192 25.57 -11.37 12.70
C GLU A 192 24.30 -11.86 12.00
N LEU A 193 23.16 -11.21 12.26
CA LEU A 193 21.88 -11.53 11.57
C LEU A 193 21.90 -11.19 10.08
N LEU A 194 22.85 -10.38 9.61
CA LEU A 194 23.07 -10.13 8.18
C LEU A 194 23.79 -11.29 7.49
N GLN A 195 24.23 -12.32 8.23
CA GLN A 195 24.90 -13.52 7.68
C GLN A 195 26.09 -13.19 6.77
N GLY A 196 26.88 -12.17 7.14
CA GLY A 196 28.05 -11.72 6.39
C GLY A 196 27.77 -10.85 5.16
N MET A 197 26.52 -10.45 4.94
CA MET A 197 26.19 -9.50 3.87
C MET A 197 26.56 -8.06 4.25
N ASP A 198 26.87 -7.24 3.25
CA ASP A 198 27.18 -5.83 3.44
C ASP A 198 26.00 -5.05 4.00
N LYS A 199 26.31 -4.08 4.87
CA LYS A 199 25.30 -3.20 5.47
C LYS A 199 24.62 -2.29 4.46
N HIS A 200 25.28 -1.97 3.36
CA HIS A 200 24.77 -1.15 2.27
C HIS A 200 24.89 -1.91 0.95
N THR A 201 23.93 -1.76 0.08
CA THR A 201 23.89 -2.43 -1.22
C THR A 201 23.29 -1.54 -2.30
N TRP A 202 23.85 -1.68 -3.49
CA TRP A 202 23.40 -1.08 -4.73
C TRP A 202 22.67 -2.12 -5.56
N ASN A 203 21.50 -1.77 -6.09
CA ASN A 203 20.70 -2.71 -6.85
C ASN A 203 20.13 -1.99 -8.09
N VAL A 204 20.84 -2.09 -9.19
CA VAL A 204 20.41 -1.54 -10.50
C VAL A 204 19.81 -2.66 -11.32
N GLY A 205 18.66 -2.43 -11.94
CA GLY A 205 18.01 -3.46 -12.74
C GLY A 205 17.27 -2.91 -13.94
N ALA A 206 17.15 -3.79 -14.93
CA ALA A 206 16.28 -3.61 -16.08
C ALA A 206 15.40 -4.86 -16.24
N GLY A 207 14.21 -4.67 -16.80
CA GLY A 207 13.26 -5.76 -16.88
C GLY A 207 12.06 -5.45 -17.76
N VAL A 208 11.02 -6.26 -17.57
CA VAL A 208 9.75 -6.13 -18.29
C VAL A 208 8.61 -6.14 -17.28
N SER A 209 7.61 -5.30 -17.50
CA SER A 209 6.38 -5.27 -16.71
C SER A 209 5.16 -5.50 -17.62
N LEU A 210 4.18 -6.23 -17.09
CA LEU A 210 2.91 -6.53 -17.70
C LEU A 210 1.81 -6.11 -16.73
N VAL A 211 0.82 -5.37 -17.22
CA VAL A 211 -0.34 -4.93 -16.42
C VAL A 211 -1.63 -5.18 -17.19
N TYR A 212 -2.56 -5.85 -16.53
CA TYR A 212 -3.96 -5.91 -16.93
C TYR A 212 -4.81 -5.31 -15.82
N ASP A 213 -5.62 -4.29 -16.11
CA ASP A 213 -6.45 -3.63 -15.11
C ASP A 213 -7.79 -3.21 -15.72
N ASN A 214 -8.85 -3.94 -15.36
CA ASN A 214 -10.22 -3.63 -15.75
C ASN A 214 -11.13 -3.35 -14.54
N ARG A 215 -10.54 -2.97 -13.40
CA ARG A 215 -11.29 -2.59 -12.20
C ARG A 215 -12.17 -1.38 -12.49
N ASP A 216 -13.37 -1.39 -11.91
CA ASP A 216 -14.33 -0.28 -12.01
C ASP A 216 -13.90 0.95 -11.20
N ASN A 217 -13.07 0.75 -10.17
CA ASN A 217 -12.52 1.81 -9.34
C ASN A 217 -11.13 1.42 -8.84
N LEU A 218 -10.21 2.39 -8.72
CA LEU A 218 -8.83 2.15 -8.29
C LEU A 218 -8.64 2.17 -6.77
N THR A 219 -9.51 2.88 -6.05
CA THR A 219 -9.39 3.11 -4.60
C THR A 219 -10.33 2.22 -3.78
N ASN A 220 -11.46 1.84 -4.35
CA ASN A 220 -12.47 0.96 -3.76
C ASN A 220 -13.12 0.11 -4.85
N PRO A 221 -12.41 -0.88 -5.41
CA PRO A 221 -12.93 -1.70 -6.49
C PRO A 221 -14.08 -2.59 -6.01
N HIS A 222 -15.13 -2.66 -6.85
CA HIS A 222 -16.31 -3.49 -6.60
C HIS A 222 -16.38 -4.69 -7.56
N ARG A 223 -15.71 -4.56 -8.71
CA ARG A 223 -15.64 -5.61 -9.73
C ARG A 223 -14.43 -5.40 -10.62
N GLY A 224 -13.99 -6.46 -11.24
CA GLY A 224 -12.87 -6.47 -12.17
C GLY A 224 -11.66 -7.19 -11.61
N ILE A 225 -10.60 -7.14 -12.38
CA ILE A 225 -9.34 -7.86 -12.12
C ILE A 225 -8.19 -6.87 -12.29
N TYR A 226 -7.23 -6.98 -11.41
CA TYR A 226 -5.91 -6.38 -11.55
C TYR A 226 -4.85 -7.48 -11.59
N LEU A 227 -4.04 -7.49 -12.62
CA LEU A 227 -2.87 -8.38 -12.74
C LEU A 227 -1.64 -7.52 -13.02
N ASN A 228 -0.60 -7.70 -12.24
CA ASN A 228 0.70 -7.08 -12.48
C ASN A 228 1.80 -8.12 -12.37
N ILE A 229 2.63 -8.24 -13.40
CA ILE A 229 3.81 -9.10 -13.41
C ILE A 229 5.01 -8.22 -13.75
N LYS A 230 6.01 -8.22 -12.88
CA LYS A 230 7.27 -7.52 -13.06
C LYS A 230 8.40 -8.53 -13.03
N GLN A 231 9.15 -8.64 -14.12
CA GLN A 231 10.38 -9.42 -14.18
C GLN A 231 11.57 -8.48 -14.25
N MET A 232 12.42 -8.48 -13.23
CA MET A 232 13.59 -7.60 -13.12
C MET A 232 14.87 -8.42 -13.07
N PHE A 233 15.88 -7.99 -13.80
CA PHE A 233 17.22 -8.58 -13.82
C PHE A 233 18.23 -7.59 -13.24
N ARG A 234 19.05 -8.04 -12.30
CA ARG A 234 20.08 -7.26 -11.61
C ARG A 234 21.42 -8.00 -11.70
N PRO A 235 22.06 -8.03 -12.88
CA PRO A 235 23.34 -8.70 -13.08
C PRO A 235 24.51 -7.89 -12.52
N LYS A 236 25.65 -8.56 -12.23
CA LYS A 236 26.85 -7.89 -11.70
C LYS A 236 27.42 -6.82 -12.63
N PHE A 237 27.34 -7.00 -13.95
CA PHE A 237 27.87 -6.02 -14.90
C PHE A 237 27.18 -4.64 -14.86
N MET A 238 26.01 -4.54 -14.24
CA MET A 238 25.33 -3.26 -13.99
C MET A 238 25.80 -2.59 -12.69
N GLY A 239 26.84 -3.07 -12.04
CA GLY A 239 27.41 -2.52 -10.81
C GLY A 239 26.77 -3.06 -9.53
N ASN A 240 26.01 -4.14 -9.60
CA ASN A 240 25.38 -4.74 -8.41
C ASN A 240 26.40 -5.54 -7.59
N ASP A 241 26.36 -5.37 -6.26
CA ASP A 241 27.13 -6.18 -5.32
C ASP A 241 26.68 -7.65 -5.37
N TYR A 242 25.38 -7.87 -5.55
CA TYR A 242 24.72 -9.17 -5.59
C TYR A 242 23.96 -9.36 -6.91
N ALA A 243 24.19 -10.47 -7.59
CA ALA A 243 23.48 -10.79 -8.83
C ALA A 243 22.24 -11.64 -8.54
N PHE A 244 21.08 -11.16 -9.00
CA PHE A 244 19.82 -11.89 -8.89
C PHE A 244 18.81 -11.39 -9.92
N SER A 245 17.72 -12.14 -10.07
CA SER A 245 16.53 -11.68 -10.77
C SER A 245 15.32 -11.81 -9.86
N SER A 246 14.34 -10.93 -10.02
CA SER A 246 13.12 -10.96 -9.23
C SER A 246 11.89 -10.96 -10.13
N THR A 247 10.95 -11.85 -9.81
CA THR A 247 9.60 -11.87 -10.38
C THR A 247 8.64 -11.45 -9.29
N LYS A 248 7.99 -10.29 -9.47
CA LYS A 248 6.88 -9.85 -8.62
C LYS A 248 5.58 -10.10 -9.36
N PHE A 249 4.69 -10.81 -8.73
CA PHE A 249 3.36 -11.13 -9.24
C PHE A 249 2.32 -10.61 -8.26
N ARG A 250 1.29 -9.94 -8.78
CA ARG A 250 0.11 -9.51 -8.03
C ARG A 250 -1.12 -9.80 -8.86
N PHE A 251 -2.10 -10.45 -8.25
CA PHE A 251 -3.41 -10.71 -8.83
C PHE A 251 -4.48 -10.37 -7.81
N ASP A 252 -5.33 -9.40 -8.15
CA ASP A 252 -6.49 -9.03 -7.35
C ASP A 252 -7.76 -9.25 -8.19
N ALA A 253 -8.78 -9.85 -7.58
CA ALA A 253 -10.09 -10.03 -8.20
C ALA A 253 -11.20 -9.51 -7.29
N TYR A 254 -12.21 -8.90 -7.89
CA TYR A 254 -13.32 -8.28 -7.17
C TYR A 254 -14.64 -8.72 -7.78
N GLN A 255 -15.54 -9.23 -6.93
CA GLN A 255 -16.83 -9.74 -7.34
C GLN A 255 -17.93 -9.17 -6.45
N ARG A 256 -18.89 -8.50 -7.06
CA ARG A 256 -20.08 -8.04 -6.36
C ARG A 256 -21.03 -9.21 -6.18
N LEU A 257 -21.18 -9.71 -4.94
CA LEU A 257 -22.07 -10.83 -4.60
C LEU A 257 -23.52 -10.37 -4.37
N GLY A 258 -23.74 -9.09 -4.05
CA GLY A 258 -25.06 -8.57 -3.75
C GLY A 258 -25.07 -7.05 -3.55
N LYS A 259 -26.18 -6.54 -3.02
CA LYS A 259 -26.28 -5.11 -2.66
C LYS A 259 -25.35 -4.80 -1.50
N GLY A 260 -24.22 -4.13 -1.80
CA GLY A 260 -23.26 -3.73 -0.79
C GLY A 260 -22.30 -4.81 -0.31
N THR A 261 -22.31 -6.01 -0.92
CA THR A 261 -21.41 -7.11 -0.61
C THR A 261 -20.41 -7.32 -1.73
N ILE A 262 -19.11 -7.28 -1.42
CA ILE A 262 -18.02 -7.48 -2.37
C ILE A 262 -17.12 -8.59 -1.81
N LEU A 263 -16.80 -9.56 -2.64
CA LEU A 263 -15.72 -10.51 -2.42
C LEU A 263 -14.48 -9.95 -3.13
N ALA A 264 -13.40 -9.78 -2.38
CA ALA A 264 -12.12 -9.35 -2.88
C ALA A 264 -11.07 -10.42 -2.60
N GLU A 265 -10.31 -10.78 -3.60
CA GLU A 265 -9.28 -11.81 -3.55
C GLU A 265 -7.95 -11.17 -3.96
N ASP A 266 -6.90 -11.49 -3.22
CA ASP A 266 -5.54 -11.02 -3.46
C ASP A 266 -4.58 -12.21 -3.42
N PHE A 267 -3.73 -12.29 -4.42
CA PHE A 267 -2.62 -13.22 -4.46
C PHE A 267 -1.34 -12.49 -4.85
N GLY A 268 -0.32 -12.59 -3.98
CA GLY A 268 1.00 -12.00 -4.16
C GLY A 268 2.11 -13.04 -4.18
N ALA A 269 3.10 -12.82 -5.03
CA ALA A 269 4.35 -13.56 -5.02
C ALA A 269 5.53 -12.62 -5.27
N ASN A 270 6.60 -12.77 -4.49
CA ASN A 270 7.87 -12.13 -4.75
C ASN A 270 8.96 -13.20 -4.76
N LEU A 271 9.50 -13.48 -5.94
CA LEU A 271 10.38 -14.60 -6.20
C LEU A 271 11.76 -14.09 -6.65
N ASN A 272 12.77 -14.23 -5.80
CA ASN A 272 14.14 -13.81 -6.09
C ASN A 272 15.03 -15.03 -6.40
N PHE A 273 15.58 -15.09 -7.59
CA PHE A 273 16.47 -16.14 -8.04
C PHE A 273 17.91 -15.64 -8.09
N GLY A 274 18.82 -16.40 -7.53
CA GLY A 274 20.22 -16.01 -7.33
C GLY A 274 20.48 -15.58 -5.89
N ASN A 275 21.27 -14.52 -5.71
CA ASN A 275 21.71 -14.06 -4.39
C ASN A 275 21.24 -12.61 -4.12
N PRO A 276 19.98 -12.37 -3.77
CA PRO A 276 19.52 -11.04 -3.38
C PRO A 276 20.23 -10.62 -2.07
N SER A 277 20.50 -9.33 -1.93
CA SER A 277 20.95 -8.76 -0.65
C SER A 277 19.84 -8.84 0.40
N TRP A 278 20.20 -8.75 1.69
CA TRP A 278 19.24 -8.75 2.80
C TRP A 278 18.10 -7.73 2.62
N GLY A 279 18.42 -6.56 2.06
CA GLY A 279 17.46 -5.48 1.83
C GLY A 279 16.56 -5.68 0.61
N MET A 280 16.85 -6.66 -0.24
CA MET A 280 16.08 -7.00 -1.44
C MET A 280 15.34 -8.34 -1.33
N MET A 281 15.42 -9.00 -0.18
CA MET A 281 14.66 -10.22 0.07
C MET A 281 13.16 -9.96 0.05
N ALA A 282 12.39 -11.00 -0.24
CA ALA A 282 10.94 -10.97 -0.16
C ALA A 282 10.50 -10.94 1.31
N GLU A 283 9.62 -10.02 1.65
CA GLU A 283 9.11 -9.76 3.01
C GLU A 283 7.62 -10.06 3.06
N LEU A 284 7.11 -10.46 4.24
CA LEU A 284 5.69 -10.59 4.55
C LEU A 284 5.31 -9.62 5.67
N GLY A 285 4.02 -9.29 5.73
CA GLY A 285 3.44 -8.39 6.74
C GLY A 285 3.07 -7.03 6.19
N GLY A 286 2.80 -6.10 7.11
CA GLY A 286 2.46 -4.72 6.77
C GLY A 286 0.96 -4.44 6.68
N THR A 287 0.59 -3.53 5.79
CA THR A 287 -0.76 -2.93 5.77
C THR A 287 -1.70 -3.50 4.71
N SER A 288 -1.23 -4.44 3.89
CA SER A 288 -1.99 -5.02 2.77
C SER A 288 -2.49 -6.43 3.06
N SER A 289 -1.87 -7.44 2.47
CA SER A 289 -2.36 -8.83 2.50
C SER A 289 -2.20 -9.49 3.86
N MET A 290 -1.00 -9.48 4.43
CA MET A 290 -0.68 -10.17 5.68
C MET A 290 -0.79 -9.26 6.90
N ARG A 291 -1.93 -8.55 7.04
CA ARG A 291 -2.20 -7.61 8.14
C ARG A 291 -2.19 -8.33 9.49
N GLY A 292 -1.49 -7.75 10.47
CA GLY A 292 -1.29 -8.33 11.80
C GLY A 292 0.11 -8.90 12.01
N TYR A 293 0.85 -9.17 10.94
CA TYR A 293 2.28 -9.46 11.01
C TYR A 293 3.09 -8.17 10.87
N TYR A 294 4.18 -8.08 11.64
CA TYR A 294 5.17 -7.00 11.48
C TYR A 294 5.86 -7.15 10.13
N GLU A 295 5.90 -6.07 9.34
CA GLU A 295 6.49 -6.07 8.00
C GLU A 295 7.98 -6.41 8.06
N GLY A 296 8.37 -7.43 7.29
CA GLY A 296 9.75 -7.90 7.22
C GLY A 296 10.24 -8.73 8.40
N ARG A 297 9.38 -9.08 9.37
CA ARG A 297 9.71 -10.09 10.38
C ARG A 297 10.06 -11.42 9.71
N TYR A 298 9.22 -11.86 8.79
CA TYR A 298 9.49 -13.03 7.94
C TYR A 298 9.98 -12.54 6.60
N ARG A 299 11.23 -12.89 6.28
CA ARG A 299 11.86 -12.57 4.99
C ARG A 299 12.76 -13.69 4.52
N ASP A 300 12.75 -13.93 3.21
CA ASP A 300 13.61 -14.92 2.56
C ASP A 300 13.74 -14.58 1.07
N LYS A 301 14.36 -15.45 0.27
CA LYS A 301 14.46 -15.25 -1.18
C LYS A 301 13.08 -15.17 -1.85
N HIS A 302 12.12 -15.96 -1.40
CA HIS A 302 10.78 -16.02 -1.98
C HIS A 302 9.72 -15.80 -0.93
N SER A 303 8.62 -15.14 -1.32
CA SER A 303 7.37 -15.09 -0.55
C SER A 303 6.18 -15.41 -1.44
N LEU A 304 5.18 -16.04 -0.84
CA LEU A 304 3.84 -16.24 -1.39
C LEU A 304 2.83 -15.79 -0.35
N GLU A 305 1.77 -15.13 -0.79
CA GLU A 305 0.68 -14.70 0.07
C GLU A 305 -0.64 -14.74 -0.68
N ALA A 306 -1.71 -15.05 0.03
CA ALA A 306 -3.07 -15.02 -0.49
C ALA A 306 -4.03 -14.55 0.59
N THR A 307 -4.99 -13.73 0.23
CA THR A 307 -6.02 -13.21 1.13
C THR A 307 -7.36 -13.17 0.42
N VAL A 308 -8.39 -13.58 1.11
CA VAL A 308 -9.79 -13.43 0.69
C VAL A 308 -10.47 -12.50 1.70
N GLU A 309 -11.14 -11.47 1.20
CA GLU A 309 -11.76 -10.42 1.99
C GLU A 309 -13.22 -10.25 1.59
N LEU A 310 -14.12 -10.31 2.56
CA LEU A 310 -15.53 -10.01 2.37
C LEU A 310 -15.81 -8.60 2.91
N ARG A 311 -16.18 -7.69 2.01
CA ARG A 311 -16.55 -6.31 2.31
C ARG A 311 -18.07 -6.19 2.31
N GLN A 312 -18.64 -5.69 3.39
CA GLN A 312 -20.07 -5.50 3.52
C GLN A 312 -20.40 -4.05 3.86
N HIS A 313 -21.09 -3.35 2.97
CA HIS A 313 -21.72 -2.08 3.30
C HIS A 313 -22.91 -2.34 4.24
N VAL A 314 -22.95 -1.66 5.38
CA VAL A 314 -23.96 -1.90 6.42
C VAL A 314 -25.03 -0.79 6.39
N TRP A 315 -24.63 0.45 6.52
CA TRP A 315 -25.56 1.55 6.64
C TRP A 315 -24.90 2.92 6.32
N LYS A 316 -25.53 3.73 5.49
CA LYS A 316 -25.04 5.06 5.05
C LYS A 316 -23.59 4.99 4.54
N ARG A 317 -22.63 5.47 5.32
CA ARG A 317 -21.19 5.51 5.02
C ARG A 317 -20.40 4.41 5.75
N ASN A 318 -21.08 3.47 6.39
CA ASN A 318 -20.46 2.49 7.27
C ASN A 318 -20.44 1.12 6.63
N GLY A 319 -19.31 0.47 6.68
CA GLY A 319 -19.08 -0.89 6.24
C GLY A 319 -18.23 -1.68 7.23
N ILE A 320 -18.27 -2.97 7.09
CA ILE A 320 -17.43 -3.92 7.83
C ILE A 320 -16.71 -4.82 6.84
N VAL A 321 -15.57 -5.33 7.26
CA VAL A 321 -14.73 -6.22 6.48
C VAL A 321 -14.29 -7.37 7.37
N VAL A 322 -14.28 -8.58 6.81
CA VAL A 322 -13.63 -9.73 7.40
C VAL A 322 -12.72 -10.37 6.36
N TRP A 323 -11.59 -10.88 6.78
CA TRP A 323 -10.67 -11.56 5.88
C TRP A 323 -10.03 -12.77 6.51
N ALA A 324 -9.59 -13.66 5.65
CA ALA A 324 -8.72 -14.76 5.98
C ALA A 324 -7.68 -14.92 4.87
N GLY A 325 -6.49 -15.35 5.23
CA GLY A 325 -5.39 -15.52 4.30
C GLY A 325 -4.29 -16.38 4.88
N ALA A 326 -3.27 -16.55 4.07
CA ALA A 326 -2.05 -17.22 4.47
C ALA A 326 -0.86 -16.74 3.64
N GLY A 327 0.33 -16.82 4.20
CA GLY A 327 1.56 -16.52 3.49
C GLY A 327 2.72 -17.38 3.98
N THR A 328 3.81 -17.37 3.24
CA THR A 328 5.05 -18.06 3.62
C THR A 328 6.25 -17.40 2.97
N VAL A 329 7.42 -17.56 3.60
CA VAL A 329 8.71 -17.24 3.01
C VAL A 329 9.58 -18.47 2.95
N PHE A 330 10.42 -18.61 1.94
CA PHE A 330 11.25 -19.80 1.76
C PHE A 330 12.48 -19.51 0.87
N PRO A 331 13.61 -20.25 1.05
CA PRO A 331 14.84 -20.03 0.29
C PRO A 331 14.80 -20.65 -1.11
N LYS A 332 13.98 -21.69 -1.32
CA LYS A 332 13.78 -22.41 -2.60
C LYS A 332 12.48 -23.23 -2.53
N PHE A 333 11.85 -23.48 -3.67
CA PHE A 333 10.57 -24.22 -3.73
C PHE A 333 10.63 -25.61 -3.09
N SER A 334 11.74 -26.34 -3.26
CA SER A 334 11.93 -27.67 -2.64
C SER A 334 12.08 -27.62 -1.12
N ALA A 335 12.32 -26.45 -0.52
CA ALA A 335 12.46 -26.27 0.92
C ALA A 335 11.16 -25.79 1.59
N MET A 336 10.15 -25.45 0.81
CA MET A 336 8.84 -25.04 1.35
C MET A 336 8.21 -26.18 2.16
N ARG A 337 7.71 -25.87 3.36
CA ARG A 337 7.08 -26.83 4.29
C ARG A 337 5.75 -26.29 4.75
N SER A 338 4.76 -27.16 4.92
CA SER A 338 3.42 -26.79 5.42
C SER A 338 3.47 -26.11 6.80
N ARG A 339 4.40 -26.48 7.67
CA ARG A 339 4.59 -25.87 8.99
C ARG A 339 5.04 -24.40 8.92
N GLN A 340 5.53 -23.95 7.77
CA GLN A 340 5.98 -22.58 7.51
C GLN A 340 4.87 -21.71 6.93
N ILE A 341 3.64 -22.20 6.86
CA ILE A 341 2.49 -21.41 6.48
C ILE A 341 2.08 -20.54 7.66
N LEU A 342 1.99 -19.24 7.43
CA LEU A 342 1.57 -18.23 8.37
C LEU A 342 0.10 -17.89 8.11
N PRO A 343 -0.84 -18.33 8.96
CA PRO A 343 -2.25 -17.99 8.82
C PRO A 343 -2.47 -16.52 9.14
N ASN A 344 -3.41 -15.89 8.47
CA ASN A 344 -3.82 -14.51 8.71
C ASN A 344 -5.33 -14.41 8.71
N ALA A 345 -5.91 -13.69 9.64
CA ALA A 345 -7.32 -13.38 9.67
C ALA A 345 -7.56 -12.05 10.37
N GLY A 346 -8.71 -11.45 10.17
CA GLY A 346 -9.01 -10.21 10.87
C GLY A 346 -10.37 -9.63 10.54
N VAL A 347 -10.65 -8.53 11.21
CA VAL A 347 -11.88 -7.75 11.07
C VAL A 347 -11.54 -6.29 10.87
N GLY A 348 -12.35 -5.59 10.09
CA GLY A 348 -12.15 -4.18 9.83
C GLY A 348 -13.45 -3.39 9.75
N TYR A 349 -13.33 -2.12 10.05
CA TYR A 349 -14.38 -1.13 9.88
C TYR A 349 -14.02 -0.20 8.74
N ARG A 350 -15.03 0.19 7.95
CA ARG A 350 -14.92 1.13 6.84
C ARG A 350 -15.85 2.29 7.06
N TRP A 351 -15.31 3.49 6.91
CA TRP A 351 -16.10 4.69 6.86
C TRP A 351 -15.84 5.41 5.54
N GLU A 352 -16.85 5.47 4.70
CA GLU A 352 -16.77 6.16 3.42
C GLU A 352 -16.69 7.67 3.67
N PHE A 353 -15.47 8.17 3.75
CA PHE A 353 -15.18 9.58 3.98
C PHE A 353 -15.61 10.42 2.77
N LYS A 354 -15.31 9.95 1.58
CA LYS A 354 -15.65 10.50 0.28
C LYS A 354 -16.09 9.33 -0.59
N LYS A 355 -16.90 9.62 -1.64
CA LYS A 355 -17.31 8.58 -2.58
C LYS A 355 -16.11 7.76 -3.06
N ASP A 356 -16.18 6.45 -2.85
CA ASP A 356 -15.14 5.47 -3.20
C ASP A 356 -13.79 5.68 -2.48
N VAL A 357 -13.75 6.43 -1.37
CA VAL A 357 -12.58 6.61 -0.51
C VAL A 357 -12.95 6.26 0.92
N ASN A 358 -12.43 5.16 1.42
CA ASN A 358 -12.71 4.65 2.75
C ASN A 358 -11.60 5.01 3.73
N VAL A 359 -11.98 5.45 4.92
CA VAL A 359 -11.13 5.38 6.12
C VAL A 359 -11.26 3.97 6.65
N ARG A 360 -10.14 3.33 6.89
CA ARG A 360 -10.00 1.93 7.24
C ARG A 360 -9.44 1.76 8.64
N LEU A 361 -10.12 0.98 9.46
CA LEU A 361 -9.66 0.51 10.76
C LEU A 361 -9.65 -1.00 10.73
N ASP A 362 -8.50 -1.62 10.78
CA ASP A 362 -8.33 -3.06 10.71
C ASP A 362 -7.66 -3.59 11.99
N TYR A 363 -8.05 -4.77 12.40
CA TYR A 363 -7.34 -5.54 13.42
C TYR A 363 -7.08 -6.95 12.88
N GLY A 364 -5.80 -7.21 12.63
CA GLY A 364 -5.33 -8.48 12.07
C GLY A 364 -4.71 -9.38 13.12
N PHE A 365 -4.87 -10.68 12.93
CA PHE A 365 -4.34 -11.75 13.76
C PHE A 365 -3.44 -12.65 12.92
N GLY A 366 -2.34 -13.05 13.50
CA GLY A 366 -1.37 -13.98 12.93
C GLY A 366 -1.03 -15.13 13.86
N LYS A 367 -0.05 -15.94 13.46
CA LYS A 367 0.49 -17.06 14.24
C LYS A 367 1.08 -16.57 15.56
N SER A 368 1.00 -17.42 16.61
CA SER A 368 1.67 -17.22 17.90
C SER A 368 1.35 -15.90 18.60
N GLY A 369 0.08 -15.44 18.49
CA GLY A 369 -0.37 -14.21 19.16
C GLY A 369 0.07 -12.92 18.48
N GLN A 370 0.71 -12.98 17.32
CA GLN A 370 1.00 -11.80 16.54
C GLN A 370 -0.32 -11.13 16.12
N SER A 371 -0.41 -9.84 16.30
CA SER A 371 -1.59 -9.07 15.94
C SER A 371 -1.21 -7.61 15.70
N GLY A 372 -2.01 -6.91 14.91
CA GLY A 372 -1.78 -5.51 14.61
C GLY A 372 -3.05 -4.73 14.38
N PHE A 373 -3.09 -3.53 14.94
CA PHE A 373 -4.10 -2.53 14.62
C PHE A 373 -3.57 -1.60 13.53
N LEU A 374 -4.41 -1.32 12.55
CA LEU A 374 -4.09 -0.51 11.39
C LEU A 374 -5.16 0.56 11.19
N PHE A 375 -4.73 1.79 11.00
CA PHE A 375 -5.57 2.89 10.59
C PHE A 375 -5.01 3.47 9.29
N ASN A 376 -5.78 3.44 8.22
CA ASN A 376 -5.31 3.89 6.90
C ASN A 376 -6.47 4.41 6.05
N ILE A 377 -6.16 4.92 4.87
CA ILE A 377 -7.11 5.41 3.87
C ILE A 377 -7.08 4.47 2.66
N ASN A 378 -8.21 4.28 1.99
CA ASN A 378 -8.48 3.32 0.91
C ASN A 378 -8.55 1.86 1.38
N GLU A 379 -8.84 0.96 0.45
CA GLU A 379 -8.86 -0.47 0.73
C GLU A 379 -7.44 -1.05 0.81
N ALA A 380 -7.33 -2.30 1.29
CA ALA A 380 -6.04 -2.95 1.51
C ALA A 380 -5.39 -3.35 0.17
N PHE A 381 -6.22 -3.71 -0.82
CA PHE A 381 -5.84 -4.07 -2.18
C PHE A 381 -7.00 -3.84 -3.13
#